data_ef89aad1e1314a86ad1e3f38baddeaa8
#
_entry.id   ef89aad1e1314a86ad1e3f38baddeaa8
#
_cell.length_a   1.000
_cell.length_b   1.000
_cell.length_c   1.000
_cell.angle_alpha   90.00
_cell.angle_beta   90.00
_cell.angle_gamma   90.00
#
_symmetry.space_group_name_H-M   'P 1'
#
loop_
_entity.id
_entity.type
_entity.pdbx_description
1 polymer ?
#
loop_
_entity_poly.entity_id
_entity_poly.type
_entity_poly.pdbx_seq_one_letter_code
_entity_poly.pdbx_strand_id
1 'polypeptide(L)'
;MVSCYPLSEGFGTRWLEKYGYRKTSYLALLILIAGLAIYEAAVLFHIYTPMQVSIIGNHISVGFFIFLIGSFVIGVAATILQVVLNLYLTVCRIGKTTALQRQMIGGTSNSIGMAIAPLVISYLIFHGTPLHDIVTKQFIIPLIILILIMLIITLLVGKTQMPSIDNVRQAPGEKFDKSVWSFRNLKLGVWGIFFYVGIEVAVGANVNMYASELGGSFASNATHMAALYWGLLLLGRFLGSFIKQVPSEKQLVIAPSEPSYYSCLLC
;
A
#
# COMPACT_ATOMS: atom_id res chain seq x y z
N MET A 1 0.81 8.62 6.93
CA MET A 1 1.01 7.29 6.31
C MET A 1 2.35 7.14 5.60
N VAL A 2 2.69 8.02 4.65
CA VAL A 2 3.93 7.89 3.83
C VAL A 2 5.21 7.84 4.67
N SER A 3 5.28 8.55 5.79
CA SER A 3 6.43 8.57 6.70
C SER A 3 6.73 7.21 7.38
N CYS A 4 5.78 6.27 7.36
CA CYS A 4 5.96 4.95 7.95
C CYS A 4 6.84 4.03 7.11
N TYR A 5 6.91 4.26 5.78
CA TYR A 5 7.67 3.41 4.86
C TYR A 5 9.14 3.30 5.22
N PRO A 6 9.92 4.39 5.28
CA PRO A 6 11.35 4.29 5.58
C PRO A 6 11.65 3.77 6.99
N LEU A 7 10.73 3.97 7.94
CA LEU A 7 10.90 3.51 9.32
C LEU A 7 10.60 2.02 9.48
N SER A 8 9.64 1.50 8.72
CA SER A 8 9.11 0.14 8.92
C SER A 8 9.73 -0.91 8.00
N GLU A 9 10.32 -0.52 6.86
CA GLU A 9 10.94 -1.45 5.91
C GLU A 9 12.08 -2.25 6.58
N GLY A 10 12.95 -1.58 7.33
CA GLY A 10 14.04 -2.23 8.04
C GLY A 10 13.57 -3.22 9.11
N PHE A 11 12.45 -2.94 9.78
CA PHE A 11 11.83 -3.88 10.72
C PHE A 11 11.15 -5.03 9.99
N GLY A 12 10.46 -4.74 8.89
CA GLY A 12 9.79 -5.75 8.07
C GLY A 12 10.78 -6.78 7.52
N THR A 13 11.91 -6.34 7.00
CA THR A 13 12.98 -7.21 6.49
C THR A 13 13.57 -8.09 7.59
N ARG A 14 13.91 -7.51 8.75
CA ARG A 14 14.44 -8.28 9.91
C ARG A 14 13.44 -9.29 10.45
N TRP A 15 12.15 -8.95 10.49
CA TRP A 15 11.11 -9.88 10.90
C TRP A 15 10.92 -11.00 9.89
N LEU A 16 11.00 -10.67 8.60
CA LEU A 16 10.93 -11.65 7.54
C LEU A 16 12.09 -12.65 7.62
N GLU A 17 13.31 -12.18 7.82
CA GLU A 17 14.50 -13.03 8.01
C GLU A 17 14.37 -13.93 9.24
N LYS A 18 13.82 -13.40 10.34
CA LYS A 18 13.73 -14.14 11.60
C LYS A 18 12.58 -15.12 11.65
N TYR A 19 11.39 -14.73 11.16
CA TYR A 19 10.15 -15.46 11.34
C TYR A 19 9.61 -16.12 10.08
N GLY A 20 10.14 -15.78 8.91
CA GLY A 20 9.69 -16.26 7.60
C GLY A 20 8.41 -15.57 7.12
N TYR A 21 8.03 -15.87 5.86
CA TYR A 21 6.89 -15.21 5.18
C TYR A 21 5.57 -15.34 5.95
N ARG A 22 5.21 -16.54 6.37
CA ARG A 22 3.93 -16.82 7.03
C ARG A 22 3.75 -16.06 8.33
N LYS A 23 4.72 -16.19 9.26
CA LYS A 23 4.61 -15.58 10.58
C LYS A 23 4.68 -14.05 10.50
N THR A 24 5.51 -13.52 9.61
CA THR A 24 5.61 -12.06 9.42
C THR A 24 4.34 -11.49 8.82
N SER A 25 3.73 -12.15 7.82
CA SER A 25 2.42 -11.74 7.28
C SER A 25 1.33 -11.78 8.34
N TYR A 26 1.29 -12.85 9.15
CA TYR A 26 0.33 -13.00 10.22
C TYR A 26 0.45 -11.89 11.27
N LEU A 27 1.67 -11.59 11.73
CA LEU A 27 1.93 -10.50 12.67
C LEU A 27 1.55 -9.14 12.09
N ALA A 28 1.90 -8.88 10.83
CA ALA A 28 1.56 -7.63 10.15
C ALA A 28 0.04 -7.45 10.03
N LEU A 29 -0.71 -8.52 9.72
CA LEU A 29 -2.17 -8.49 9.68
C LEU A 29 -2.78 -8.23 11.06
N LEU A 30 -2.22 -8.79 12.13
CA LEU A 30 -2.66 -8.47 13.50
C LEU A 30 -2.42 -7.00 13.85
N ILE A 31 -1.28 -6.43 13.46
CA ILE A 31 -1.00 -5.00 13.65
C ILE A 31 -2.00 -4.16 12.83
N LEU A 32 -2.35 -4.59 11.62
CA LEU A 32 -3.36 -3.92 10.80
C LEU A 32 -4.72 -3.90 11.50
N ILE A 33 -5.16 -5.04 12.05
CA ILE A 33 -6.41 -5.14 12.80
C ILE A 33 -6.38 -4.23 14.04
N ALA A 34 -5.27 -4.21 14.77
CA ALA A 34 -5.10 -3.29 15.90
C ALA A 34 -5.22 -1.82 15.47
N GLY A 35 -4.63 -1.44 14.35
CA GLY A 35 -4.77 -0.10 13.78
C GLY A 35 -6.20 0.26 13.39
N LEU A 36 -6.94 -0.68 12.79
CA LEU A 36 -8.36 -0.51 12.48
C LEU A 36 -9.21 -0.40 13.76
N ALA A 37 -8.89 -1.16 14.81
CA ALA A 37 -9.57 -1.04 16.11
C ALA A 37 -9.30 0.34 16.77
N ILE A 38 -8.11 0.90 16.57
CA ILE A 38 -7.83 2.29 16.99
C ILE A 38 -8.67 3.29 16.19
N TYR A 39 -8.88 3.07 14.89
CA TYR A 39 -9.79 3.90 14.10
C TYR A 39 -11.21 3.85 14.63
N GLU A 40 -11.72 2.66 14.94
CA GLU A 40 -13.04 2.49 15.53
C GLU A 40 -13.13 3.21 16.88
N ALA A 41 -12.12 3.06 17.73
CA ALA A 41 -12.04 3.77 19.00
C ALA A 41 -12.02 5.30 18.80
N ALA A 42 -11.34 5.83 17.78
CA ALA A 42 -11.31 7.25 17.47
C ALA A 42 -12.70 7.78 17.06
N VAL A 43 -13.43 7.00 16.26
CA VAL A 43 -14.80 7.33 15.83
C VAL A 43 -15.74 7.33 17.03
N LEU A 44 -15.71 6.29 17.86
CA LEU A 44 -16.54 6.20 19.08
C LEU A 44 -16.20 7.31 20.05
N PHE A 45 -14.92 7.60 20.26
CA PHE A 45 -14.49 8.67 21.16
C PHE A 45 -14.99 10.05 20.68
N HIS A 46 -14.92 10.32 19.38
CA HIS A 46 -15.42 11.57 18.81
C HIS A 46 -16.94 11.73 19.00
N ILE A 47 -17.71 10.62 18.95
CA ILE A 47 -19.17 10.64 19.09
C ILE A 47 -19.60 10.83 20.56
N TYR A 48 -18.94 10.10 21.47
CA TYR A 48 -19.37 10.07 22.89
C TYR A 48 -18.69 11.12 23.76
N THR A 49 -17.50 11.57 23.37
CA THR A 49 -16.69 12.51 24.17
C THR A 49 -16.13 13.60 23.26
N PRO A 50 -16.90 14.64 22.92
CA PRO A 50 -16.47 15.70 22.02
C PRO A 50 -15.45 16.64 22.70
N MET A 51 -14.34 16.08 23.19
CA MET A 51 -13.23 16.89 23.71
C MET A 51 -12.45 17.52 22.57
N GLN A 52 -12.19 18.82 22.71
CA GLN A 52 -11.40 19.60 21.77
C GLN A 52 -10.16 20.16 22.46
N VAL A 53 -9.04 20.16 21.76
CA VAL A 53 -7.80 20.79 22.17
C VAL A 53 -7.56 22.01 21.28
N SER A 54 -7.32 23.16 21.89
CA SER A 54 -6.98 24.38 21.14
C SER A 54 -5.48 24.37 20.83
N ILE A 55 -5.13 24.30 19.55
CA ILE A 55 -3.76 24.39 19.07
C ILE A 55 -3.68 25.53 18.06
N ILE A 56 -2.86 26.53 18.35
CA ILE A 56 -2.60 27.70 17.47
C ILE A 56 -3.92 28.34 16.99
N GLY A 57 -4.90 28.51 17.93
CA GLY A 57 -6.18 29.18 17.63
C GLY A 57 -7.24 28.29 16.95
N ASN A 58 -6.94 27.04 16.62
CA ASN A 58 -7.89 26.09 16.05
C ASN A 58 -8.32 25.04 17.09
N HIS A 59 -9.61 24.75 17.13
CA HIS A 59 -10.17 23.69 17.96
C HIS A 59 -10.14 22.34 17.23
N ILE A 60 -9.24 21.44 17.65
CA ILE A 60 -9.05 20.12 17.04
C ILE A 60 -9.61 19.06 18.00
N SER A 61 -10.44 18.15 17.47
CA SER A 61 -10.95 17.03 18.26
C SER A 61 -9.84 16.08 18.70
N VAL A 62 -9.89 15.62 19.95
CA VAL A 62 -8.98 14.58 20.46
C VAL A 62 -9.10 13.28 19.63
N GLY A 63 -10.30 12.95 19.15
CA GLY A 63 -10.52 11.84 18.24
C GLY A 63 -9.65 11.86 16.99
N PHE A 64 -9.31 13.06 16.48
CA PHE A 64 -8.40 13.20 15.34
C PHE A 64 -6.97 12.74 15.66
N PHE A 65 -6.47 13.00 16.86
CA PHE A 65 -5.14 12.51 17.28
C PHE A 65 -5.13 10.99 17.42
N ILE A 66 -6.19 10.40 17.97
CA ILE A 66 -6.34 8.95 18.05
C ILE A 66 -6.36 8.35 16.63
N PHE A 67 -7.09 8.97 15.71
CA PHE A 67 -7.11 8.58 14.30
C PHE A 67 -5.72 8.65 13.66
N LEU A 68 -4.91 9.67 13.95
CA LEU A 68 -3.54 9.76 13.45
C LEU A 68 -2.64 8.62 13.96
N ILE A 69 -2.79 8.23 15.22
CA ILE A 69 -2.08 7.08 15.78
C ILE A 69 -2.50 5.80 15.05
N GLY A 70 -3.80 5.58 14.87
CA GLY A 70 -4.30 4.46 14.09
C GLY A 70 -3.76 4.44 12.65
N SER A 71 -3.71 5.61 11.99
CA SER A 71 -3.11 5.78 10.66
C SER A 71 -1.65 5.37 10.61
N PHE A 72 -0.89 5.71 11.64
CA PHE A 72 0.51 5.33 11.77
C PHE A 72 0.64 3.81 11.90
N VAL A 73 -0.13 3.19 12.79
CA VAL A 73 -0.10 1.74 13.01
C VAL A 73 -0.49 0.97 11.76
N ILE A 74 -1.55 1.39 11.05
CA ILE A 74 -1.95 0.80 9.76
C ILE A 74 -0.85 0.98 8.71
N GLY A 75 -0.20 2.14 8.66
CA GLY A 75 0.91 2.40 7.74
C GLY A 75 2.11 1.48 7.98
N VAL A 76 2.48 1.23 9.23
CA VAL A 76 3.52 0.25 9.60
C VAL A 76 3.14 -1.15 9.14
N ALA A 77 1.93 -1.59 9.42
CA ALA A 77 1.44 -2.91 9.02
C ALA A 77 1.43 -3.09 7.50
N ALA A 78 0.93 -2.09 6.78
CA ALA A 78 0.88 -2.09 5.31
C ALA A 78 2.28 -2.19 4.70
N THR A 79 3.26 -1.46 5.24
CA THR A 79 4.66 -1.51 4.79
C THR A 79 5.26 -2.90 4.99
N ILE A 80 5.08 -3.51 6.17
CA ILE A 80 5.59 -4.86 6.44
C ILE A 80 4.95 -5.87 5.48
N LEU A 81 3.63 -5.79 5.26
CA LEU A 81 2.93 -6.65 4.30
C LEU A 81 3.46 -6.47 2.87
N GLN A 82 3.70 -5.24 2.46
CA GLN A 82 4.24 -4.93 1.13
C GLN A 82 5.63 -5.54 0.93
N VAL A 83 6.53 -5.41 1.91
CA VAL A 83 7.86 -6.05 1.88
C VAL A 83 7.73 -7.56 1.74
N VAL A 84 6.90 -8.18 2.57
CA VAL A 84 6.68 -9.64 2.55
C VAL A 84 6.11 -10.10 1.22
N LEU A 85 5.06 -9.45 0.71
CA LEU A 85 4.37 -9.84 -0.51
C LEU A 85 5.26 -9.67 -1.74
N ASN A 86 5.99 -8.57 -1.86
CA ASN A 86 6.88 -8.33 -2.98
C ASN A 86 7.99 -9.39 -3.05
N LEU A 87 8.63 -9.70 -1.94
CA LEU A 87 9.64 -10.75 -1.89
C LEU A 87 9.04 -12.15 -2.13
N TYR A 88 7.88 -12.44 -1.57
CA TYR A 88 7.18 -13.70 -1.78
C TYR A 88 6.86 -13.94 -3.27
N LEU A 89 6.35 -12.92 -3.97
CA LEU A 89 6.04 -13.00 -5.40
C LEU A 89 7.28 -13.26 -6.27
N THR A 90 8.47 -12.82 -5.86
CA THR A 90 9.71 -13.12 -6.58
C THR A 90 10.15 -14.56 -6.42
N VAL A 91 9.98 -15.13 -5.22
CA VAL A 91 10.47 -16.48 -4.87
C VAL A 91 9.47 -17.57 -5.20
N CYS A 92 8.17 -17.29 -5.10
CA CYS A 92 7.12 -18.26 -5.32
C CYS A 92 7.12 -18.77 -6.78
N ARG A 93 7.31 -20.08 -6.98
CA ARG A 93 7.27 -20.70 -8.31
C ARG A 93 5.84 -21.13 -8.63
N ILE A 94 5.18 -20.41 -9.52
CA ILE A 94 3.82 -20.73 -9.99
C ILE A 94 3.89 -21.07 -11.48
N GLY A 95 3.79 -22.35 -11.82
CA GLY A 95 3.82 -22.81 -13.20
C GLY A 95 5.05 -22.33 -13.97
N LYS A 96 4.83 -21.86 -15.21
CA LYS A 96 5.89 -21.33 -16.10
C LYS A 96 6.01 -19.79 -16.03
N THR A 97 5.51 -19.14 -14.96
CA THR A 97 5.55 -17.68 -14.85
C THR A 97 6.93 -17.19 -14.41
N THR A 98 7.36 -16.06 -14.96
CA THR A 98 8.57 -15.36 -14.52
C THR A 98 8.30 -14.56 -13.25
N ALA A 99 9.35 -14.21 -12.50
CA ALA A 99 9.23 -13.36 -11.31
C ALA A 99 8.59 -12.00 -11.67
N LEU A 100 8.98 -11.44 -12.82
CA LEU A 100 8.42 -10.21 -13.35
C LEU A 100 6.91 -10.31 -13.60
N GLN A 101 6.45 -11.37 -14.27
CA GLN A 101 5.02 -11.56 -14.52
C GLN A 101 4.23 -11.65 -13.23
N ARG A 102 4.74 -12.32 -12.20
CA ARG A 102 4.08 -12.40 -10.89
C ARG A 102 4.00 -11.05 -10.20
N GLN A 103 5.05 -10.26 -10.27
CA GLN A 103 5.07 -8.88 -9.74
C GLN A 103 4.06 -7.99 -10.49
N MET A 104 4.00 -8.09 -11.82
CA MET A 104 3.02 -7.35 -12.62
C MET A 104 1.58 -7.72 -12.27
N ILE A 105 1.28 -9.01 -12.09
CA ILE A 105 -0.04 -9.48 -11.64
C ILE A 105 -0.36 -8.94 -10.24
N GLY A 106 0.60 -8.96 -9.33
CA GLY A 106 0.46 -8.37 -7.99
C GLY A 106 0.16 -6.87 -8.04
N GLY A 107 0.92 -6.12 -8.85
CA GLY A 107 0.72 -4.69 -9.09
C GLY A 107 -0.65 -4.39 -9.72
N THR A 108 -1.08 -5.21 -10.69
CA THR A 108 -2.43 -5.09 -11.29
C THR A 108 -3.51 -5.31 -10.24
N SER A 109 -3.41 -6.34 -9.40
CA SER A 109 -4.36 -6.60 -8.31
C SER A 109 -4.43 -5.43 -7.32
N ASN A 110 -3.29 -4.84 -6.96
CA ASN A 110 -3.23 -3.65 -6.12
C ASN A 110 -3.94 -2.46 -6.77
N SER A 111 -3.71 -2.23 -8.06
CA SER A 111 -4.35 -1.13 -8.81
C SER A 111 -5.86 -1.31 -8.95
N ILE A 112 -6.36 -2.55 -9.09
CA ILE A 112 -7.80 -2.86 -9.05
C ILE A 112 -8.38 -2.42 -7.71
N GLY A 113 -7.72 -2.79 -6.60
CA GLY A 113 -8.13 -2.37 -5.27
C GLY A 113 -8.20 -0.85 -5.13
N MET A 114 -7.18 -0.13 -5.60
CA MET A 114 -7.12 1.34 -5.57
C MET A 114 -8.21 2.00 -6.41
N ALA A 115 -8.57 1.43 -7.55
CA ALA A 115 -9.62 1.96 -8.43
C ALA A 115 -11.03 1.69 -7.86
N ILE A 116 -11.24 0.53 -7.25
CA ILE A 116 -12.54 0.11 -6.72
C ILE A 116 -12.83 0.71 -5.34
N ALA A 117 -11.82 0.88 -4.48
CA ALA A 117 -12.01 1.34 -3.11
C ALA A 117 -12.77 2.67 -2.99
N PRO A 118 -12.47 3.73 -3.74
CA PRO A 118 -13.23 4.98 -3.69
C PRO A 118 -14.70 4.81 -4.09
N LEU A 119 -14.98 3.95 -5.07
CA LEU A 119 -16.33 3.66 -5.53
C LEU A 119 -17.14 2.90 -4.47
N VAL A 120 -16.52 1.88 -3.86
CA VAL A 120 -17.14 1.12 -2.76
C VAL A 120 -17.44 2.05 -1.59
N ILE A 121 -16.50 2.91 -1.21
CA ILE A 121 -16.68 3.85 -0.12
C ILE A 121 -17.80 4.84 -0.44
N SER A 122 -17.79 5.46 -1.62
CA SER A 122 -18.74 6.50 -1.98
C SER A 122 -20.16 5.95 -2.16
N TYR A 123 -20.33 4.87 -2.93
CA TYR A 123 -21.64 4.37 -3.31
C TYR A 123 -22.20 3.32 -2.37
N LEU A 124 -21.38 2.40 -1.86
CA LEU A 124 -21.86 1.31 -1.02
C LEU A 124 -21.93 1.70 0.45
N ILE A 125 -21.00 2.52 0.93
CA ILE A 125 -20.92 2.92 2.33
C ILE A 125 -21.71 4.20 2.58
N PHE A 126 -21.49 5.22 1.75
CA PHE A 126 -22.11 6.54 1.93
C PHE A 126 -23.33 6.81 1.04
N HIS A 127 -23.76 5.82 0.23
CA HIS A 127 -24.93 5.94 -0.63
C HIS A 127 -24.94 7.19 -1.53
N GLY A 128 -23.75 7.64 -1.98
CA GLY A 128 -23.59 8.84 -2.79
C GLY A 128 -23.78 10.17 -2.04
N THR A 129 -23.81 10.14 -0.70
CA THR A 129 -23.92 11.35 0.11
C THR A 129 -22.71 12.28 -0.12
N PRO A 130 -22.91 13.59 -0.32
CA PRO A 130 -21.81 14.55 -0.44
C PRO A 130 -20.90 14.49 0.78
N LEU A 131 -19.60 14.70 0.54
CA LEU A 131 -18.56 14.51 1.57
C LEU A 131 -18.81 15.33 2.85
N HIS A 132 -19.47 16.50 2.73
CA HIS A 132 -19.74 17.42 3.81
C HIS A 132 -20.99 17.05 4.65
N ASP A 133 -21.81 16.17 4.15
CA ASP A 133 -23.02 15.71 4.84
C ASP A 133 -22.81 14.35 5.53
N ILE A 134 -21.59 13.77 5.41
CA ILE A 134 -21.27 12.48 6.02
C ILE A 134 -21.15 12.64 7.54
N VAL A 135 -21.98 11.92 8.25
CA VAL A 135 -21.97 11.88 9.72
C VAL A 135 -20.96 10.82 10.19
N THR A 136 -20.16 11.17 11.21
CA THR A 136 -19.12 10.29 11.78
C THR A 136 -19.66 8.89 12.17
N LYS A 137 -20.91 8.79 12.58
CA LYS A 137 -21.57 7.49 12.91
C LYS A 137 -21.62 6.51 11.76
N GLN A 138 -21.62 6.99 10.51
CA GLN A 138 -21.67 6.12 9.32
C GLN A 138 -20.38 5.30 9.11
N PHE A 139 -19.28 5.66 9.76
CA PHE A 139 -18.03 4.92 9.68
C PHE A 139 -17.98 3.65 10.55
N ILE A 140 -18.84 3.54 11.58
CA ILE A 140 -18.82 2.42 12.55
C ILE A 140 -19.01 1.08 11.83
N ILE A 141 -20.11 0.90 11.11
CA ILE A 141 -20.44 -0.37 10.45
C ILE A 141 -19.38 -0.78 9.43
N PRO A 142 -18.92 0.11 8.51
CA PRO A 142 -17.89 -0.22 7.54
C PRO A 142 -16.55 -0.63 8.19
N LEU A 143 -16.14 0.03 9.26
CA LEU A 143 -14.90 -0.31 9.98
C LEU A 143 -15.00 -1.69 10.64
N ILE A 144 -16.13 -2.01 11.26
CA ILE A 144 -16.37 -3.34 11.85
C ILE A 144 -16.32 -4.42 10.77
N ILE A 145 -16.99 -4.20 9.63
CA ILE A 145 -16.97 -5.15 8.50
C ILE A 145 -15.53 -5.34 8.00
N LEU A 146 -14.75 -4.26 7.88
CA LEU A 146 -13.37 -4.32 7.44
C LEU A 146 -12.50 -5.10 8.45
N ILE A 147 -12.68 -4.89 9.75
CA ILE A 147 -12.00 -5.66 10.80
C ILE A 147 -12.33 -7.15 10.69
N LEU A 148 -13.60 -7.50 10.49
CA LEU A 148 -14.02 -8.90 10.33
C LEU A 148 -13.40 -9.55 9.07
N ILE A 149 -13.37 -8.84 7.94
CA ILE A 149 -12.73 -9.32 6.71
C ILE A 149 -11.24 -9.55 6.96
N MET A 150 -10.54 -8.59 7.59
CA MET A 150 -9.12 -8.73 7.90
C MET A 150 -8.84 -9.86 8.88
N LEU A 151 -9.75 -10.12 9.82
CA LEU A 151 -9.64 -11.24 10.76
C LEU A 151 -9.77 -12.58 10.01
N ILE A 152 -10.72 -12.71 9.08
CA ILE A 152 -10.86 -13.90 8.22
C ILE A 152 -9.59 -14.12 7.41
N ILE A 153 -9.06 -13.08 6.76
CA ILE A 153 -7.82 -13.16 5.98
C ILE A 153 -6.65 -13.59 6.88
N THR A 154 -6.55 -13.05 8.08
CA THR A 154 -5.51 -13.41 9.05
C THR A 154 -5.58 -14.89 9.42
N LEU A 155 -6.77 -15.42 9.65
CA LEU A 155 -6.98 -16.86 9.95
C LEU A 155 -6.61 -17.74 8.76
N LEU A 156 -6.95 -17.32 7.54
CA LEU A 156 -6.59 -18.03 6.31
C LEU A 156 -5.07 -18.06 6.12
N VAL A 157 -4.39 -16.92 6.24
CA VAL A 157 -2.92 -16.83 6.16
C VAL A 157 -2.26 -17.67 7.25
N GLY A 158 -2.83 -17.68 8.46
CA GLY A 158 -2.34 -18.51 9.56
C GLY A 158 -2.38 -20.02 9.26
N LYS A 159 -3.29 -20.49 8.41
CA LYS A 159 -3.42 -21.90 7.99
C LYS A 159 -2.64 -22.24 6.72
N THR A 160 -2.26 -21.26 5.91
CA THR A 160 -1.58 -21.46 4.63
C THR A 160 -0.13 -21.87 4.84
N GLN A 161 0.35 -22.85 4.07
CA GLN A 161 1.76 -23.21 4.01
C GLN A 161 2.47 -22.31 3.02
N MET A 162 3.41 -21.51 3.49
CA MET A 162 4.26 -20.67 2.64
C MET A 162 5.67 -21.26 2.58
N PRO A 163 6.38 -21.13 1.43
CA PRO A 163 7.76 -21.61 1.32
C PRO A 163 8.66 -20.98 2.38
N SER A 164 9.63 -21.76 2.85
CA SER A 164 10.61 -21.27 3.81
C SER A 164 11.64 -20.35 3.13
N ILE A 165 12.19 -19.41 3.90
CA ILE A 165 13.25 -18.51 3.43
C ILE A 165 14.57 -19.26 3.22
N ASP A 166 14.73 -20.47 3.79
CA ASP A 166 15.96 -21.24 3.73
C ASP A 166 16.44 -21.50 2.29
N ASN A 167 15.51 -21.51 1.32
CA ASN A 167 15.81 -21.61 -0.11
C ASN A 167 16.39 -20.32 -0.72
N VAL A 168 16.40 -19.22 0.03
CA VAL A 168 16.87 -17.88 -0.40
C VAL A 168 18.08 -17.46 0.43
N ARG A 169 18.30 -18.12 1.58
CA ARG A 169 19.52 -17.91 2.38
C ARG A 169 20.71 -18.41 1.61
N GLN A 170 21.67 -17.52 1.41
CA GLN A 170 22.99 -17.88 0.97
C GLN A 170 23.63 -18.86 1.96
N ALA A 171 24.48 -19.75 1.45
CA ALA A 171 25.22 -20.68 2.28
C ALA A 171 25.89 -19.94 3.45
N PRO A 172 25.86 -20.49 4.68
CA PRO A 172 26.49 -19.86 5.82
C PRO A 172 27.99 -19.71 5.56
N GLY A 173 28.46 -18.49 5.34
CA GLY A 173 29.88 -18.19 5.10
C GLY A 173 30.19 -17.26 3.93
N GLU A 174 29.27 -17.05 2.99
CA GLU A 174 29.48 -16.02 1.96
C GLU A 174 29.26 -14.60 2.55
N LYS A 175 30.36 -13.98 2.93
CA LYS A 175 30.37 -12.54 3.23
C LYS A 175 30.54 -11.80 1.90
N PHE A 176 29.60 -10.94 1.55
CA PHE A 176 29.85 -9.99 0.47
C PHE A 176 30.99 -9.05 0.86
N ASP A 177 32.08 -9.07 0.13
CA ASP A 177 33.20 -8.16 0.33
C ASP A 177 32.86 -6.69 0.05
N LYS A 178 31.74 -6.43 -0.59
CA LYS A 178 31.32 -5.09 -0.98
C LYS A 178 29.97 -4.72 -0.35
N SER A 179 29.89 -3.51 0.18
CA SER A 179 28.63 -2.94 0.64
C SER A 179 27.62 -2.90 -0.52
N VAL A 180 26.34 -3.21 -0.24
CA VAL A 180 25.23 -3.15 -1.18
C VAL A 180 25.16 -1.78 -1.88
N TRP A 181 25.49 -0.71 -1.16
CA TRP A 181 25.56 0.64 -1.70
C TRP A 181 26.72 0.92 -2.67
N SER A 182 27.66 0.00 -2.85
CA SER A 182 28.72 0.14 -3.86
C SER A 182 28.21 -0.04 -5.28
N PHE A 183 27.06 -0.70 -5.47
CA PHE A 183 26.48 -0.94 -6.78
C PHE A 183 25.77 0.30 -7.31
N ARG A 184 26.25 0.82 -8.46
CA ARG A 184 25.69 2.02 -9.12
C ARG A 184 24.22 1.85 -9.49
N ASN A 185 23.86 0.69 -10.02
CA ASN A 185 22.49 0.38 -10.45
C ASN A 185 21.51 0.43 -9.27
N LEU A 186 21.90 -0.05 -8.10
CA LEU A 186 21.09 0.03 -6.88
C LEU A 186 20.81 1.49 -6.50
N LYS A 187 21.84 2.33 -6.47
CA LYS A 187 21.68 3.75 -6.14
C LYS A 187 20.73 4.45 -7.11
N LEU A 188 20.93 4.23 -8.41
CA LEU A 188 20.05 4.80 -9.44
C LEU A 188 18.62 4.27 -9.33
N GLY A 189 18.45 2.98 -9.03
CA GLY A 189 17.14 2.37 -8.79
C GLY A 189 16.40 2.99 -7.59
N VAL A 190 17.09 3.20 -6.47
CA VAL A 190 16.53 3.84 -5.28
C VAL A 190 16.04 5.26 -5.60
N TRP A 191 16.84 6.07 -6.28
CA TRP A 191 16.44 7.41 -6.71
C TRP A 191 15.30 7.37 -7.72
N GLY A 192 15.33 6.43 -8.67
CA GLY A 192 14.26 6.24 -9.64
C GLY A 192 12.91 5.94 -8.96
N ILE A 193 12.89 5.01 -8.00
CA ILE A 193 11.69 4.67 -7.23
C ILE A 193 11.22 5.87 -6.40
N PHE A 194 12.14 6.59 -5.76
CA PHE A 194 11.81 7.76 -4.95
C PHE A 194 11.05 8.81 -5.75
N PHE A 195 11.59 9.21 -6.91
CA PHE A 195 10.94 10.20 -7.76
C PHE A 195 9.64 9.65 -8.38
N TYR A 196 9.64 8.40 -8.81
CA TYR A 196 8.45 7.78 -9.39
C TYR A 196 7.28 7.74 -8.40
N VAL A 197 7.49 7.19 -7.20
CA VAL A 197 6.45 7.12 -6.17
C VAL A 197 6.02 8.52 -5.74
N GLY A 198 6.98 9.46 -5.65
CA GLY A 198 6.68 10.86 -5.33
C GLY A 198 5.73 11.49 -6.34
N ILE A 199 5.96 11.30 -7.63
CA ILE A 199 5.07 11.81 -8.70
C ILE A 199 3.73 11.08 -8.69
N GLU A 200 3.72 9.75 -8.59
CA GLU A 200 2.49 8.94 -8.57
C GLU A 200 1.56 9.39 -7.43
N VAL A 201 2.09 9.52 -6.22
CA VAL A 201 1.31 9.94 -5.06
C VAL A 201 0.89 11.40 -5.15
N ALA A 202 1.79 12.29 -5.58
CA ALA A 202 1.50 13.72 -5.70
C ALA A 202 0.39 13.98 -6.73
N VAL A 203 0.47 13.37 -7.91
CA VAL A 203 -0.58 13.52 -8.93
C VAL A 203 -1.87 12.89 -8.47
N GLY A 204 -1.83 11.65 -7.95
CA GLY A 204 -3.02 10.94 -7.49
C GLY A 204 -3.77 11.65 -6.35
N ALA A 205 -3.04 12.31 -5.44
CA ALA A 205 -3.63 13.06 -4.34
C ALA A 205 -4.19 14.42 -4.78
N ASN A 206 -3.53 15.09 -5.70
CA ASN A 206 -3.87 16.47 -6.06
C ASN A 206 -4.83 16.60 -7.25
N VAL A 207 -4.97 15.55 -8.10
CA VAL A 207 -5.84 15.62 -9.28
C VAL A 207 -7.29 15.98 -8.93
N ASN A 208 -7.81 15.45 -7.85
CA ASN A 208 -9.17 15.74 -7.38
C ASN A 208 -9.30 17.19 -6.87
N MET A 209 -8.32 17.64 -6.06
CA MET A 209 -8.30 19.01 -5.55
C MET A 209 -8.16 20.02 -6.69
N TYR A 210 -7.26 19.77 -7.61
CA TYR A 210 -7.04 20.63 -8.78
C TYR A 210 -8.29 20.71 -9.66
N ALA A 211 -8.95 19.60 -9.91
CA ALA A 211 -10.22 19.59 -10.65
C ALA A 211 -11.31 20.40 -9.94
N SER A 212 -11.37 20.34 -8.61
CA SER A 212 -12.32 21.13 -7.80
C SER A 212 -12.06 22.64 -7.88
N GLU A 213 -10.79 23.04 -7.91
CA GLU A 213 -10.38 24.45 -8.01
C GLU A 213 -10.63 25.04 -9.40
N LEU A 214 -10.56 24.25 -10.48
CA LEU A 214 -10.86 24.71 -11.84
C LEU A 214 -12.32 25.11 -12.02
N GLY A 215 -13.22 24.61 -11.18
CA GLY A 215 -14.65 24.95 -11.24
C GLY A 215 -15.41 24.35 -12.42
N GLY A 216 -16.67 24.74 -12.58
CA GLY A 216 -17.51 24.31 -13.70
C GLY A 216 -17.67 22.79 -13.82
N SER A 217 -17.58 22.27 -15.04
CA SER A 217 -17.70 20.83 -15.34
C SER A 217 -16.55 19.99 -14.76
N PHE A 218 -15.38 20.60 -14.49
CA PHE A 218 -14.26 19.90 -13.85
C PHE A 218 -14.53 19.62 -12.39
N ALA A 219 -15.09 20.57 -11.65
CA ALA A 219 -15.44 20.39 -10.25
C ALA A 219 -16.50 19.31 -10.04
N SER A 220 -17.54 19.29 -10.89
CA SER A 220 -18.59 18.26 -10.83
C SER A 220 -18.06 16.85 -11.16
N ASN A 221 -16.97 16.75 -11.93
CA ASN A 221 -16.36 15.48 -12.34
C ASN A 221 -15.02 15.18 -11.64
N ALA A 222 -14.66 15.91 -10.58
CA ALA A 222 -13.37 15.77 -9.91
C ALA A 222 -13.10 14.32 -9.44
N THR A 223 -14.11 13.65 -8.87
CA THR A 223 -14.01 12.24 -8.45
C THR A 223 -13.78 11.30 -9.64
N HIS A 224 -14.44 11.56 -10.78
CA HIS A 224 -14.25 10.76 -11.99
C HIS A 224 -12.84 10.96 -12.59
N MET A 225 -12.27 12.13 -12.48
CA MET A 225 -10.88 12.39 -12.93
C MET A 225 -9.86 11.62 -12.08
N ALA A 226 -10.06 11.56 -10.77
CA ALA A 226 -9.23 10.73 -9.91
C ALA A 226 -9.37 9.23 -10.25
N ALA A 227 -10.60 8.76 -10.47
CA ALA A 227 -10.85 7.38 -10.88
C ALA A 227 -10.24 7.06 -12.25
N LEU A 228 -10.29 8.00 -13.18
CA LEU A 228 -9.67 7.87 -14.51
C LEU A 228 -8.14 7.78 -14.43
N TYR A 229 -7.51 8.59 -13.59
CA TYR A 229 -6.07 8.51 -13.35
C TYR A 229 -5.65 7.11 -12.87
N TRP A 230 -6.30 6.60 -11.83
CA TRP A 230 -6.03 5.27 -11.29
C TRP A 230 -6.40 4.15 -12.27
N GLY A 231 -7.47 4.34 -13.05
CA GLY A 231 -7.89 3.39 -14.10
C GLY A 231 -6.89 3.30 -15.25
N LEU A 232 -6.33 4.42 -15.71
CA LEU A 232 -5.29 4.42 -16.74
C LEU A 232 -4.00 3.77 -16.23
N LEU A 233 -3.65 3.99 -14.97
CA LEU A 233 -2.50 3.34 -14.33
C LEU A 233 -2.70 1.82 -14.22
N LEU A 234 -3.93 1.38 -13.89
CA LEU A 234 -4.32 -0.03 -13.91
C LEU A 234 -4.17 -0.63 -15.32
N LEU A 235 -4.66 0.05 -16.35
CA LEU A 235 -4.55 -0.41 -17.74
C LEU A 235 -3.10 -0.55 -18.18
N GLY A 236 -2.24 0.41 -17.84
CA GLY A 236 -0.81 0.34 -18.12
C GLY A 236 -0.13 -0.87 -17.48
N ARG A 237 -0.42 -1.14 -16.21
CA ARG A 237 0.09 -2.32 -15.48
C ARG A 237 -0.45 -3.62 -16.04
N PHE A 238 -1.72 -3.67 -16.37
CA PHE A 238 -2.36 -4.84 -16.96
C PHE A 238 -1.75 -5.19 -18.33
N LEU A 239 -1.64 -4.22 -19.22
CA LEU A 239 -1.01 -4.39 -20.53
C LEU A 239 0.45 -4.81 -20.40
N GLY A 240 1.18 -4.23 -19.44
CA GLY A 240 2.55 -4.61 -19.13
C GLY A 240 2.71 -6.06 -18.70
N SER A 241 1.70 -6.67 -18.06
CA SER A 241 1.74 -8.07 -17.62
C SER A 241 1.81 -9.08 -18.77
N PHE A 242 1.38 -8.72 -19.97
CA PHE A 242 1.47 -9.58 -21.18
C PHE A 242 2.85 -9.56 -21.83
N ILE A 243 3.72 -8.62 -21.46
CA ILE A 243 5.06 -8.51 -22.02
C ILE A 243 5.95 -9.58 -21.39
N LYS A 244 6.19 -10.68 -22.10
CA LYS A 244 6.97 -11.82 -21.60
C LYS A 244 8.48 -11.60 -21.62
N GLN A 245 8.99 -10.91 -22.64
CA GLN A 245 10.41 -10.67 -22.81
C GLN A 245 10.60 -9.27 -23.43
N VAL A 246 11.25 -8.39 -22.70
CA VAL A 246 11.72 -7.10 -23.21
C VAL A 246 13.25 -7.08 -23.02
N PRO A 247 14.05 -6.76 -24.04
CA PRO A 247 15.49 -6.59 -23.88
C PRO A 247 15.80 -5.58 -22.77
N SER A 248 16.79 -5.87 -21.93
CA SER A 248 17.11 -5.09 -20.73
C SER A 248 17.27 -3.59 -20.98
N GLU A 249 17.76 -3.20 -22.14
CA GLU A 249 17.92 -1.79 -22.54
C GLU A 249 16.58 -1.09 -22.81
N LYS A 250 15.59 -1.80 -23.35
CA LYS A 250 14.24 -1.26 -23.60
C LYS A 250 13.35 -1.32 -22.35
N GLN A 251 13.66 -2.18 -21.41
CA GLN A 251 12.95 -2.30 -20.13
C GLN A 251 13.00 -1.01 -19.33
N LEU A 252 14.13 -0.31 -19.33
CA LEU A 252 14.32 0.98 -18.68
C LEU A 252 13.44 2.11 -19.26
N VAL A 253 13.03 2.01 -20.52
CA VAL A 253 12.21 3.03 -21.19
C VAL A 253 10.71 2.74 -21.01
N ILE A 254 10.32 1.46 -20.95
CA ILE A 254 8.90 1.03 -20.87
C ILE A 254 8.40 0.95 -19.44
N ALA A 255 9.29 0.80 -18.47
CA ALA A 255 8.97 0.52 -17.07
C ALA A 255 9.15 1.68 -16.06
N PRO A 256 9.05 2.96 -16.40
CA PRO A 256 9.01 4.00 -15.36
C PRO A 256 7.78 3.90 -14.46
N SER A 257 6.85 2.97 -14.76
CA SER A 257 5.56 2.84 -14.07
C SER A 257 5.49 1.72 -13.01
N GLU A 258 6.57 0.93 -12.79
CA GLU A 258 6.49 -0.19 -11.84
C GLU A 258 7.64 -0.19 -10.82
N PRO A 259 7.35 0.06 -9.53
CA PRO A 259 8.37 -0.04 -8.46
C PRO A 259 8.92 -1.46 -8.29
N SER A 260 8.16 -2.48 -8.72
CA SER A 260 8.57 -3.88 -8.70
C SER A 260 9.71 -4.23 -9.68
N TYR A 261 9.96 -3.38 -10.66
CA TYR A 261 11.03 -3.60 -11.64
C TYR A 261 12.43 -3.47 -11.04
N TYR A 262 12.57 -2.57 -10.10
CA TYR A 262 13.85 -2.29 -9.45
C TYR A 262 14.27 -3.36 -8.46
N SER A 263 13.31 -4.11 -7.89
CA SER A 263 13.62 -5.25 -7.04
C SER A 263 14.13 -6.46 -7.83
N CYS A 264 13.81 -6.58 -9.13
CA CYS A 264 14.28 -7.66 -10.00
C CYS A 264 15.68 -7.36 -10.62
N LEU A 265 16.08 -6.08 -10.68
CA LEU A 265 17.42 -5.66 -11.11
C LEU A 265 18.48 -5.79 -10.00
N LEU A 266 18.05 -6.10 -8.78
CA LEU A 266 18.88 -6.24 -7.58
C LEU A 266 19.21 -7.71 -7.25
N CYS A 267 18.62 -8.67 -7.94
CA CYS A 267 19.01 -10.07 -7.98
C CYS A 267 19.85 -10.38 -9.24
#